data_50f106a8c3aaa44fb651e63f1899237e
#
_entry.id   50f106a8c3aaa44fb651e63f1899237e
#
_cell.length_a   1.000
_cell.length_b   1.000
_cell.length_c   1.000
_cell.angle_alpha   90.00
_cell.angle_beta   90.00
_cell.angle_gamma   90.00
#
_symmetry.space_group_name_H-M   'P 1'
#
loop_
_entity.id
_entity.type
_entity.pdbx_description
1 polymer ?
#
loop_
_entity_poly.entity_id
_entity_poly.type
_entity_poly.pdbx_seq_one_letter_code
_entity_poly.pdbx_strand_id
1 'polypeptide(L)'
;AESTAESAAAEDSTEAVLPGEPHPLSAYSACAVSGSSVYVAVPHFSSSEDSLGSFEHSTVYKTDLTTGQTYEMYRTDSILTSAPLIIDDTLYFICYDGGMLALPTAGGEARVLPFSYDDWEPVFYAGHYLYCRSLSAAPFYRTGGMRFDLQTGETAPWNIPVETKYIPDVVGDALLLCRVVSDYPVPYPDDDEMSQALLQNTTLEYTLADPATGAVRQTCFTLPYDIPQPGNLTVYTYLGKCGSDFYFRADQCDDEYALVSQSVLRIGTDGTRTDLGITKTPDYLDYCAVLQGDEVRWLLTRGPDGIYLIYDTQGHEIGRNKRPAGLDAFFPLCMLDDGRLLMVVGYDWEHDSAARYAVMDADEFLNGGSSYREMMFVE
;
A
#
# COMPACT_ATOMS: atom_id res chain seq x y z
N ALA A 1 -16.80 -29.46 54.19
CA ALA A 1 -15.54 -28.74 53.93
C ALA A 1 -14.84 -29.47 52.79
N GLU A 2 -15.10 -29.06 51.59
CA GLU A 2 -14.35 -29.49 50.40
C GLU A 2 -13.67 -28.26 49.85
N SER A 3 -12.33 -28.31 49.86
CA SER A 3 -11.42 -27.35 49.30
C SER A 3 -11.27 -27.69 47.83
N THR A 4 -11.85 -26.86 46.94
CA THR A 4 -11.50 -26.82 45.51
C THR A 4 -10.25 -25.99 45.35
N ALA A 5 -9.13 -26.65 45.10
CA ALA A 5 -7.92 -26.00 44.63
C ALA A 5 -8.09 -25.61 43.15
N GLU A 6 -8.25 -24.32 42.86
CA GLU A 6 -8.05 -23.77 41.53
C GLU A 6 -6.58 -23.90 41.16
N SER A 7 -6.33 -24.77 40.18
CA SER A 7 -5.06 -24.85 39.49
C SER A 7 -4.95 -23.65 38.55
N ALA A 8 -4.22 -22.61 38.97
CA ALA A 8 -3.76 -21.58 38.08
C ALA A 8 -2.77 -22.21 37.10
N ALA A 9 -3.19 -22.39 35.87
CA ALA A 9 -2.29 -22.64 34.75
C ALA A 9 -1.36 -21.43 34.64
N ALA A 10 -0.09 -21.59 34.91
CA ALA A 10 0.93 -20.61 34.55
C ALA A 10 0.93 -20.56 33.01
N GLU A 11 0.41 -19.49 32.43
CA GLU A 11 0.67 -19.15 31.03
C GLU A 11 2.18 -18.94 30.90
N ASP A 12 2.81 -19.86 30.20
CA ASP A 12 4.20 -19.77 29.79
C ASP A 12 4.30 -18.60 28.79
N SER A 13 4.53 -17.39 29.30
CA SER A 13 4.80 -16.20 28.49
C SER A 13 6.21 -16.32 27.93
N THR A 14 6.40 -17.20 26.95
CA THR A 14 7.51 -17.03 26.02
C THR A 14 7.29 -15.68 25.35
N GLU A 15 8.16 -14.71 25.65
CA GLU A 15 8.19 -13.40 24.97
C GLU A 15 8.10 -13.66 23.47
N ALA A 16 7.04 -13.16 22.84
CA ALA A 16 6.87 -13.27 21.40
C ALA A 16 7.99 -12.46 20.75
N VAL A 17 8.97 -13.13 20.19
CA VAL A 17 10.10 -12.51 19.49
C VAL A 17 9.85 -12.64 17.98
N LEU A 18 10.03 -11.55 17.24
CA LEU A 18 10.02 -11.63 15.79
C LEU A 18 11.22 -12.44 15.29
N PRO A 19 11.04 -13.25 14.23
CA PRO A 19 12.11 -14.03 13.62
C PRO A 19 13.10 -13.20 12.78
N GLY A 20 12.91 -11.89 12.69
CA GLY A 20 13.73 -10.93 11.93
C GLY A 20 13.26 -9.50 12.12
N GLU A 21 13.90 -8.57 11.46
CA GLU A 21 13.44 -7.17 11.42
C GLU A 21 12.11 -7.08 10.65
N PRO A 22 11.17 -6.21 11.07
CA PRO A 22 9.94 -5.98 10.32
C PRO A 22 10.25 -5.12 9.08
N HIS A 23 9.70 -5.52 7.94
CA HIS A 23 9.81 -4.81 6.68
C HIS A 23 8.43 -4.48 6.11
N PRO A 24 8.21 -3.27 5.59
CA PRO A 24 6.98 -2.93 4.92
C PRO A 24 6.83 -3.76 3.64
N LEU A 25 5.61 -3.94 3.20
CA LEU A 25 5.32 -4.52 1.89
C LEU A 25 5.45 -3.42 0.85
N SER A 26 6.55 -3.42 0.11
CA SER A 26 6.72 -2.52 -1.03
C SER A 26 5.85 -2.99 -2.19
N ALA A 27 4.64 -2.47 -2.27
CA ALA A 27 3.72 -2.72 -3.37
C ALA A 27 3.63 -1.47 -4.27
N TYR A 28 4.33 -1.48 -5.38
CA TYR A 28 4.14 -0.48 -6.42
C TYR A 28 3.01 -0.92 -7.37
N SER A 29 1.79 -0.83 -6.89
CA SER A 29 0.51 -1.13 -7.54
C SER A 29 0.45 -2.37 -8.46
N ALA A 30 1.37 -2.62 -9.38
CA ALA A 30 1.33 -3.76 -10.31
C ALA A 30 2.70 -4.37 -10.60
N CYS A 31 3.76 -3.86 -9.97
CA CYS A 31 5.12 -4.34 -10.19
C CYS A 31 5.92 -4.40 -8.88
N ALA A 32 6.98 -5.18 -8.87
CA ALA A 32 7.97 -5.18 -7.81
C ALA A 32 9.37 -4.94 -8.39
N VAL A 33 10.22 -4.32 -7.61
CA VAL A 33 11.60 -3.99 -7.98
C VAL A 33 12.55 -4.67 -7.01
N SER A 34 13.58 -5.32 -7.55
CA SER A 34 14.68 -5.86 -6.76
C SER A 34 15.99 -5.66 -7.50
N GLY A 35 16.87 -4.86 -6.93
CA GLY A 35 18.14 -4.48 -7.55
C GLY A 35 17.92 -3.89 -8.94
N SER A 36 18.50 -4.49 -9.97
CA SER A 36 18.36 -4.06 -11.37
C SER A 36 17.22 -4.75 -12.12
N SER A 37 16.24 -5.35 -11.43
CA SER A 37 15.17 -6.08 -12.09
C SER A 37 13.79 -5.55 -11.66
N VAL A 38 12.87 -5.46 -12.64
CA VAL A 38 11.44 -5.21 -12.43
C VAL A 38 10.67 -6.46 -12.80
N TYR A 39 9.69 -6.81 -11.97
CA TYR A 39 8.81 -7.96 -12.16
C TYR A 39 7.38 -7.46 -12.28
N VAL A 40 6.67 -7.94 -13.31
CA VAL A 40 5.28 -7.56 -13.60
C VAL A 40 4.48 -8.82 -13.90
N ALA A 41 3.27 -8.92 -13.35
CA ALA A 41 2.29 -9.93 -13.76
C ALA A 41 1.29 -9.29 -14.72
N VAL A 42 1.10 -9.92 -15.88
CA VAL A 42 0.16 -9.47 -16.91
C VAL A 42 -0.90 -10.56 -17.09
N PRO A 43 -2.18 -10.28 -16.81
CA PRO A 43 -3.27 -11.20 -17.17
C PRO A 43 -3.56 -11.10 -18.66
N HIS A 44 -3.88 -12.22 -19.30
CA HIS A 44 -4.28 -12.33 -20.69
C HIS A 44 -5.72 -12.82 -20.79
N PHE A 45 -6.50 -12.18 -21.66
CA PHE A 45 -7.90 -12.51 -21.90
C PHE A 45 -8.13 -12.76 -23.39
N SER A 46 -9.04 -13.65 -23.73
CA SER A 46 -9.41 -13.90 -25.12
C SER A 46 -10.12 -12.69 -25.73
N SER A 47 -9.77 -12.32 -26.95
CA SER A 47 -10.52 -11.28 -27.66
C SER A 47 -11.93 -11.78 -28.00
N SER A 48 -13.00 -11.08 -27.55
CA SER A 48 -14.36 -11.29 -28.01
C SER A 48 -14.98 -9.97 -28.43
N GLU A 49 -15.61 -9.95 -29.61
CA GLU A 49 -16.23 -8.73 -30.16
C GLU A 49 -17.42 -8.19 -29.33
N ASP A 50 -18.00 -9.02 -28.42
CA ASP A 50 -19.28 -8.72 -27.75
C ASP A 50 -19.25 -8.73 -26.22
N SER A 51 -18.12 -9.03 -25.57
CA SER A 51 -18.02 -9.08 -24.11
C SER A 51 -16.58 -8.90 -23.60
N LEU A 52 -16.42 -8.60 -22.32
CA LEU A 52 -15.15 -8.80 -21.61
C LEU A 52 -14.67 -10.23 -21.88
N GLY A 53 -13.52 -10.37 -22.52
CA GLY A 53 -12.97 -11.66 -22.90
C GLY A 53 -12.88 -12.61 -21.71
N SER A 54 -12.85 -13.90 -21.96
CA SER A 54 -12.59 -14.88 -20.90
C SER A 54 -11.10 -14.88 -20.57
N PHE A 55 -10.77 -14.93 -19.28
CA PHE A 55 -9.39 -15.07 -18.82
C PHE A 55 -8.76 -16.35 -19.40
N GLU A 56 -7.55 -16.22 -19.91
CA GLU A 56 -6.80 -17.35 -20.48
C GLU A 56 -5.64 -17.78 -19.55
N HIS A 57 -4.78 -16.83 -19.17
CA HIS A 57 -3.64 -17.09 -18.30
C HIS A 57 -3.03 -15.78 -17.78
N SER A 58 -2.17 -15.87 -16.78
CA SER A 58 -1.28 -14.76 -16.37
C SER A 58 0.16 -15.10 -16.70
N THR A 59 0.92 -14.12 -17.19
CA THR A 59 2.36 -14.24 -17.44
C THR A 59 3.13 -13.31 -16.51
N VAL A 60 4.16 -13.86 -15.86
CA VAL A 60 5.11 -13.08 -15.06
C VAL A 60 6.31 -12.75 -15.94
N TYR A 61 6.57 -11.45 -16.11
CA TYR A 61 7.71 -10.93 -16.84
C TYR A 61 8.76 -10.39 -15.89
N LYS A 62 10.03 -10.51 -16.32
CA LYS A 62 11.18 -9.86 -15.71
C LYS A 62 11.85 -8.95 -16.72
N THR A 63 12.08 -7.70 -16.35
CA THR A 63 12.87 -6.74 -17.12
C THR A 63 14.17 -6.45 -16.40
N ASP A 64 15.29 -6.64 -17.07
CA ASP A 64 16.60 -6.16 -16.62
C ASP A 64 16.72 -4.66 -16.91
N LEU A 65 16.81 -3.85 -15.87
CA LEU A 65 16.87 -2.38 -15.97
C LEU A 65 18.19 -1.88 -16.58
N THR A 66 19.25 -2.69 -16.58
CA THR A 66 20.56 -2.34 -17.14
C THR A 66 20.53 -2.49 -18.65
N THR A 67 20.05 -3.62 -19.14
CA THR A 67 20.00 -3.94 -20.58
C THR A 67 18.70 -3.48 -21.23
N GLY A 68 17.60 -3.39 -20.46
CA GLY A 68 16.24 -3.16 -20.94
C GLY A 68 15.60 -4.37 -21.58
N GLN A 69 16.20 -5.55 -21.43
CA GLN A 69 15.62 -6.78 -21.95
C GLN A 69 14.54 -7.28 -21.02
N THR A 70 13.39 -7.65 -21.60
CA THR A 70 12.27 -8.28 -20.93
C THR A 70 12.14 -9.71 -21.42
N TYR A 71 11.82 -10.63 -20.53
CA TYR A 71 11.57 -12.03 -20.84
C TYR A 71 10.51 -12.63 -19.93
N GLU A 72 9.75 -13.59 -20.47
CA GLU A 72 8.82 -14.39 -19.72
C GLU A 72 9.56 -15.26 -18.71
N MET A 73 9.14 -15.21 -17.45
CA MET A 73 9.68 -16.05 -16.38
C MET A 73 8.77 -17.25 -16.09
N TYR A 74 7.46 -17.01 -16.08
CA TYR A 74 6.49 -18.01 -15.66
C TYR A 74 5.11 -17.71 -16.23
N ARG A 75 4.34 -18.75 -16.52
CA ARG A 75 2.95 -18.69 -16.98
C ARG A 75 2.07 -19.57 -16.11
N THR A 76 0.88 -19.08 -15.76
CA THR A 76 -0.08 -19.79 -14.90
C THR A 76 -1.51 -19.57 -15.39
N ASP A 77 -2.37 -20.56 -15.17
CA ASP A 77 -3.81 -20.47 -15.44
C ASP A 77 -4.57 -19.73 -14.33
N SER A 78 -3.89 -19.28 -13.27
CA SER A 78 -4.47 -18.46 -12.19
C SER A 78 -4.39 -16.98 -12.51
N ILE A 79 -5.43 -16.21 -12.19
CA ILE A 79 -5.39 -14.75 -12.23
C ILE A 79 -4.53 -14.27 -11.06
N LEU A 80 -3.44 -13.57 -11.37
CA LEU A 80 -2.59 -12.91 -10.38
C LEU A 80 -3.14 -11.51 -10.10
N THR A 81 -3.62 -11.27 -8.88
CA THR A 81 -4.45 -10.08 -8.56
C THR A 81 -3.67 -8.91 -8.00
N SER A 82 -2.43 -9.10 -7.62
CA SER A 82 -1.68 -8.09 -6.87
C SER A 82 -0.32 -7.82 -7.47
N ALA A 83 0.21 -6.65 -7.06
CA ALA A 83 1.63 -6.43 -7.14
C ALA A 83 2.37 -7.60 -6.46
N PRO A 84 3.43 -8.11 -7.06
CA PRO A 84 4.24 -9.13 -6.43
C PRO A 84 4.91 -8.56 -5.17
N LEU A 85 4.93 -9.37 -4.09
CA LEU A 85 5.79 -9.11 -2.95
C LEU A 85 7.13 -9.77 -3.21
N ILE A 86 8.22 -9.11 -2.88
CA ILE A 86 9.56 -9.74 -2.90
C ILE A 86 10.01 -9.90 -1.46
N ILE A 87 10.23 -11.17 -1.08
CA ILE A 87 10.73 -11.51 0.24
C ILE A 87 11.86 -12.51 0.02
N ASP A 88 13.04 -12.14 0.45
CA ASP A 88 14.27 -12.84 0.12
C ASP A 88 14.34 -13.18 -1.38
N ASP A 89 14.87 -13.77 -2.08
CA ASP A 89 14.89 -13.99 -3.53
C ASP A 89 13.63 -14.69 -4.11
N THR A 90 12.45 -14.43 -3.53
CA THR A 90 11.19 -15.04 -3.97
C THR A 90 10.10 -13.99 -4.18
N LEU A 91 9.44 -14.10 -5.33
CA LEU A 91 8.23 -13.35 -5.69
C LEU A 91 7.00 -14.09 -5.15
N TYR A 92 6.11 -13.37 -4.49
CA TYR A 92 4.84 -13.90 -4.01
C TYR A 92 3.70 -13.14 -4.67
N PHE A 93 2.81 -13.85 -5.35
CA PHE A 93 1.61 -13.29 -5.98
C PHE A 93 0.38 -13.87 -5.33
N ILE A 94 -0.58 -13.05 -4.98
CA ILE A 94 -1.89 -13.50 -4.54
C ILE A 94 -2.69 -13.94 -5.78
N CYS A 95 -3.32 -15.11 -5.71
CA CYS A 95 -4.15 -15.65 -6.77
C CYS A 95 -5.63 -15.36 -6.49
N TYR A 96 -6.38 -14.93 -7.48
CA TYR A 96 -7.81 -14.64 -7.36
C TYR A 96 -8.66 -15.88 -6.99
N ASP A 97 -8.28 -17.04 -7.50
CA ASP A 97 -8.90 -18.33 -7.22
C ASP A 97 -8.47 -18.98 -5.90
N GLY A 98 -7.75 -18.23 -5.09
CA GLY A 98 -7.21 -18.63 -3.81
C GLY A 98 -5.77 -19.14 -3.90
N GLY A 99 -5.04 -18.96 -2.80
CA GLY A 99 -3.62 -19.30 -2.70
C GLY A 99 -2.68 -18.15 -2.98
N MET A 100 -1.40 -18.44 -2.81
CA MET A 100 -0.30 -17.53 -3.07
C MET A 100 0.76 -18.25 -3.89
N LEU A 101 1.03 -17.77 -5.10
CA LEU A 101 2.08 -18.30 -5.96
C LEU A 101 3.43 -17.78 -5.46
N ALA A 102 4.36 -18.67 -5.17
CA ALA A 102 5.75 -18.37 -4.82
C ALA A 102 6.68 -18.77 -5.97
N LEU A 103 7.40 -17.80 -6.55
CA LEU A 103 8.26 -17.97 -7.73
C LEU A 103 9.65 -17.40 -7.42
N PRO A 104 10.74 -18.17 -7.52
CA PRO A 104 12.09 -17.63 -7.33
C PRO A 104 12.41 -16.50 -8.32
N THR A 105 13.07 -15.42 -7.88
CA THR A 105 13.46 -14.28 -8.74
C THR A 105 14.45 -14.66 -9.84
N ALA A 106 15.16 -15.78 -9.66
CA ALA A 106 16.03 -16.38 -10.67
C ALA A 106 15.25 -17.21 -11.72
N GLY A 107 13.94 -17.41 -11.54
CA GLY A 107 13.15 -18.35 -12.31
C GLY A 107 13.25 -19.78 -11.74
N GLY A 108 12.49 -20.70 -12.32
CA GLY A 108 12.46 -22.10 -11.92
C GLY A 108 11.07 -22.58 -11.55
N GLU A 109 10.99 -23.60 -10.71
CA GLU A 109 9.72 -24.21 -10.31
C GLU A 109 8.99 -23.31 -9.30
N ALA A 110 7.75 -22.98 -9.65
CA ALA A 110 6.86 -22.24 -8.77
C ALA A 110 6.09 -23.20 -7.84
N ARG A 111 5.68 -22.71 -6.70
CA ARG A 111 4.82 -23.43 -5.75
C ARG A 111 3.62 -22.60 -5.35
N VAL A 112 2.49 -23.22 -5.06
CA VAL A 112 1.29 -22.56 -4.55
C VAL A 112 1.18 -22.85 -3.06
N LEU A 113 1.08 -21.79 -2.26
CA LEU A 113 0.86 -21.83 -0.82
C LEU A 113 -0.63 -21.63 -0.52
N PRO A 114 -1.20 -22.27 0.52
CA PRO A 114 -2.62 -22.16 0.88
C PRO A 114 -2.87 -20.81 1.62
N PHE A 115 -3.18 -19.78 0.86
CA PHE A 115 -3.47 -18.44 1.39
C PHE A 115 -4.88 -17.99 1.01
N SER A 116 -5.66 -17.41 1.94
CA SER A 116 -6.99 -16.85 1.69
C SER A 116 -6.92 -15.32 1.72
N TYR A 117 -7.01 -14.69 0.55
CA TYR A 117 -7.03 -13.24 0.43
C TYR A 117 -8.36 -12.62 0.86
N ASP A 118 -9.46 -13.36 0.76
CA ASP A 118 -10.79 -12.89 1.17
C ASP A 118 -10.87 -12.65 2.68
N ASP A 119 -10.08 -13.39 3.44
CA ASP A 119 -10.05 -13.32 4.91
C ASP A 119 -8.91 -12.46 5.46
N TRP A 120 -7.79 -12.35 4.71
CA TRP A 120 -6.54 -11.82 5.25
C TRP A 120 -5.84 -10.84 4.29
N GLU A 121 -5.47 -9.68 4.82
CA GLU A 121 -4.67 -8.67 4.13
C GLU A 121 -3.24 -8.69 4.66
N PRO A 122 -2.23 -8.94 3.82
CA PRO A 122 -0.84 -8.79 4.19
C PRO A 122 -0.50 -7.35 4.59
N VAL A 123 0.32 -7.16 5.63
CA VAL A 123 0.67 -5.83 6.15
C VAL A 123 2.17 -5.58 6.31
N PHE A 124 2.94 -6.60 6.69
CA PHE A 124 4.40 -6.56 6.74
C PHE A 124 4.97 -7.97 6.75
N TYR A 125 6.28 -8.12 6.61
CA TYR A 125 6.96 -9.39 6.80
C TYR A 125 8.15 -9.26 7.76
N ALA A 126 8.53 -10.38 8.40
CA ALA A 126 9.74 -10.49 9.22
C ALA A 126 10.32 -11.90 9.10
N GLY A 127 11.56 -12.01 8.65
CA GLY A 127 12.13 -13.29 8.21
C GLY A 127 11.26 -13.91 7.12
N HIS A 128 10.92 -15.17 7.24
CA HIS A 128 10.06 -15.89 6.28
C HIS A 128 8.57 -15.87 6.65
N TYR A 129 8.14 -15.00 7.53
CA TYR A 129 6.74 -14.88 7.92
C TYR A 129 6.09 -13.63 7.36
N LEU A 130 4.91 -13.82 6.78
CA LEU A 130 4.01 -12.75 6.37
C LEU A 130 3.00 -12.51 7.49
N TYR A 131 2.87 -11.26 7.92
CA TYR A 131 1.93 -10.86 8.95
C TYR A 131 0.72 -10.21 8.29
N CYS A 132 -0.46 -10.71 8.64
CA CYS A 132 -1.71 -10.32 8.00
C CYS A 132 -2.73 -9.86 9.04
N ARG A 133 -3.59 -8.94 8.65
CA ARG A 133 -4.77 -8.56 9.43
C ARG A 133 -6.03 -9.16 8.82
N SER A 134 -7.04 -9.44 9.67
CA SER A 134 -8.32 -9.94 9.22
C SER A 134 -9.08 -8.91 8.38
N LEU A 135 -9.68 -9.34 7.28
CA LEU A 135 -10.61 -8.57 6.45
C LEU A 135 -12.06 -8.73 6.93
N SER A 136 -12.38 -9.82 7.62
CA SER A 136 -13.71 -10.13 8.14
C SER A 136 -13.96 -9.37 9.43
N ALA A 137 -14.29 -8.09 9.38
CA ALA A 137 -14.51 -7.31 10.58
C ALA A 137 -15.75 -6.45 10.53
N ALA A 138 -16.22 -6.06 11.72
CA ALA A 138 -17.25 -5.05 11.87
C ALA A 138 -16.91 -3.75 11.12
N PRO A 139 -17.90 -2.94 10.69
CA PRO A 139 -17.74 -1.88 9.69
C PRO A 139 -16.69 -0.82 10.03
N PHE A 140 -16.27 -0.70 11.29
CA PHE A 140 -15.40 0.40 11.70
C PHE A 140 -13.99 0.00 12.17
N TYR A 141 -13.74 -1.28 12.45
CA TYR A 141 -12.42 -1.77 12.89
C TYR A 141 -12.28 -3.25 12.50
N ARG A 142 -11.06 -3.69 12.45
CA ARG A 142 -10.73 -5.08 12.11
C ARG A 142 -10.09 -5.75 13.31
N THR A 143 -10.47 -6.99 13.55
CA THR A 143 -10.03 -7.75 14.71
C THR A 143 -9.21 -8.93 14.27
N GLY A 144 -8.12 -9.18 14.99
CA GLY A 144 -7.30 -10.35 14.81
C GLY A 144 -6.20 -10.18 13.77
N GLY A 145 -5.13 -10.88 14.01
CA GLY A 145 -3.98 -11.01 13.14
C GLY A 145 -3.57 -12.46 12.96
N MET A 146 -2.92 -12.73 11.86
CA MET A 146 -2.38 -14.02 11.48
C MET A 146 -0.93 -13.87 11.05
N ARG A 147 -0.09 -14.78 11.48
CA ARG A 147 1.24 -15.00 10.92
C ARG A 147 1.16 -16.19 9.97
N PHE A 148 1.60 -15.99 8.74
CA PHE A 148 1.64 -16.99 7.69
C PHE A 148 3.09 -17.35 7.38
N ASP A 149 3.43 -18.62 7.46
CA ASP A 149 4.77 -19.13 7.14
C ASP A 149 4.92 -19.32 5.64
N LEU A 150 5.76 -18.54 5.00
CA LEU A 150 6.02 -18.57 3.56
C LEU A 150 6.79 -19.81 3.09
N GLN A 151 7.38 -20.57 4.01
CA GLN A 151 8.07 -21.82 3.69
C GLN A 151 7.14 -23.03 3.74
N THR A 152 6.27 -23.09 4.74
CA THR A 152 5.40 -24.26 4.99
C THR A 152 3.95 -24.03 4.60
N GLY A 153 3.47 -22.77 4.54
CA GLY A 153 2.07 -22.43 4.39
C GLY A 153 1.26 -22.56 5.68
N GLU A 154 1.90 -22.81 6.80
CA GLU A 154 1.24 -22.89 8.10
C GLU A 154 0.86 -21.50 8.62
N THR A 155 -0.22 -21.44 9.40
CA THR A 155 -0.72 -20.22 10.03
C THR A 155 -0.65 -20.31 11.54
N ALA A 156 -0.42 -19.17 12.19
CA ALA A 156 -0.52 -19.03 13.63
C ALA A 156 -1.15 -17.67 13.98
N PRO A 157 -1.84 -17.56 15.13
CA PRO A 157 -2.33 -16.27 15.61
C PRO A 157 -1.20 -15.25 15.78
N TRP A 158 -1.49 -14.00 15.42
CA TRP A 158 -0.66 -12.84 15.70
C TRP A 158 -1.48 -11.81 16.46
N ASN A 159 -0.95 -11.34 17.59
CA ASN A 159 -1.66 -10.39 18.43
C ASN A 159 -1.54 -8.97 17.84
N ILE A 160 -2.68 -8.36 17.59
CA ILE A 160 -2.83 -6.97 17.15
C ILE A 160 -3.97 -6.36 17.98
N PRO A 161 -3.88 -5.09 18.41
CA PRO A 161 -4.99 -4.44 19.12
C PRO A 161 -6.28 -4.50 18.30
N VAL A 162 -7.38 -4.89 18.95
CA VAL A 162 -8.69 -5.09 18.28
C VAL A 162 -9.22 -3.82 17.59
N GLU A 163 -8.84 -2.64 18.09
CA GLU A 163 -9.22 -1.34 17.54
C GLU A 163 -8.38 -0.94 16.30
N THR A 164 -7.46 -1.77 15.85
CA THR A 164 -6.62 -1.46 14.70
C THR A 164 -7.44 -1.45 13.42
N LYS A 165 -7.54 -0.29 12.79
CA LYS A 165 -8.21 -0.10 11.52
C LYS A 165 -7.35 -0.54 10.35
N TYR A 166 -6.09 -0.09 10.31
CA TYR A 166 -5.09 -0.50 9.34
C TYR A 166 -3.67 -0.23 9.88
N ILE A 167 -2.68 -0.79 9.22
CA ILE A 167 -1.26 -0.62 9.52
C ILE A 167 -0.64 0.09 8.33
N PRO A 168 -0.44 1.42 8.42
CA PRO A 168 0.05 2.19 7.28
C PRO A 168 1.49 1.89 6.92
N ASP A 169 2.34 1.60 7.91
CA ASP A 169 3.78 1.50 7.66
C ASP A 169 4.55 0.75 8.78
N VAL A 170 5.81 0.48 8.48
CA VAL A 170 6.84 0.05 9.44
C VAL A 170 7.81 1.21 9.66
N VAL A 171 8.07 1.58 10.90
CA VAL A 171 8.93 2.72 11.28
C VAL A 171 10.06 2.21 12.18
N GLY A 172 11.24 2.02 11.60
CA GLY A 172 12.35 1.35 12.29
C GLY A 172 11.95 -0.07 12.69
N ASP A 173 11.98 -0.35 14.00
CA ASP A 173 11.59 -1.64 14.59
C ASP A 173 10.14 -1.66 15.11
N ALA A 174 9.31 -0.71 14.74
CA ALA A 174 7.93 -0.59 15.19
C ALA A 174 6.93 -0.57 14.02
N LEU A 175 5.69 -0.95 14.31
CA LEU A 175 4.57 -0.77 13.37
C LEU A 175 3.88 0.57 13.66
N LEU A 176 3.58 1.32 12.61
CA LEU A 176 2.62 2.42 12.70
C LEU A 176 1.21 1.82 12.61
N LEU A 177 0.44 1.90 13.69
CA LEU A 177 -0.96 1.46 13.72
C LEU A 177 -1.87 2.68 13.64
N CYS A 178 -2.90 2.60 12.81
CA CYS A 178 -4.05 3.50 12.86
C CYS A 178 -5.17 2.79 13.64
N ARG A 179 -5.51 3.32 14.81
CA ARG A 179 -6.50 2.76 15.73
C ARG A 179 -7.76 3.63 15.74
N VAL A 180 -8.91 3.00 15.86
CA VAL A 180 -10.18 3.70 16.07
C VAL A 180 -10.37 3.89 17.56
N VAL A 181 -10.51 5.14 18.00
CA VAL A 181 -10.81 5.49 19.38
C VAL A 181 -12.16 6.19 19.45
N SER A 182 -13.09 5.61 20.20
CA SER A 182 -14.43 6.14 20.37
C SER A 182 -14.89 5.99 21.81
N ASP A 183 -15.70 6.94 22.28
CA ASP A 183 -16.33 6.90 23.60
C ASP A 183 -17.48 5.88 23.68
N TYR A 184 -17.83 5.24 22.58
CA TYR A 184 -18.90 4.25 22.53
C TYR A 184 -18.37 2.82 22.60
N PRO A 185 -19.12 1.91 23.24
CA PRO A 185 -18.71 0.52 23.33
C PRO A 185 -18.78 -0.17 21.97
N VAL A 186 -17.84 -1.04 21.75
CA VAL A 186 -17.74 -1.96 20.60
C VAL A 186 -18.51 -3.25 20.93
N PRO A 187 -19.32 -3.84 20.01
CA PRO A 187 -19.57 -3.44 18.62
C PRO A 187 -20.55 -2.26 18.48
N TYR A 188 -20.40 -1.51 17.40
CA TYR A 188 -21.31 -0.40 17.06
C TYR A 188 -22.69 -0.94 16.64
N PRO A 189 -23.79 -0.26 17.00
CA PRO A 189 -25.12 -0.66 16.56
C PRO A 189 -25.35 -0.34 15.08
N ASP A 190 -26.17 -1.17 14.42
CA ASP A 190 -26.56 -1.03 13.00
C ASP A 190 -27.58 0.10 12.74
N ASP A 191 -27.69 1.11 13.59
CA ASP A 191 -28.67 2.19 13.49
C ASP A 191 -28.02 3.44 12.87
N ASP A 192 -28.57 3.94 11.76
CA ASP A 192 -28.03 5.06 10.98
C ASP A 192 -27.90 6.36 11.77
N GLU A 193 -28.86 6.70 12.65
CA GLU A 193 -28.79 7.93 13.48
C GLU A 193 -27.70 7.81 14.56
N MET A 194 -27.57 6.64 15.15
CA MET A 194 -26.54 6.37 16.15
C MET A 194 -25.16 6.26 15.49
N SER A 195 -25.07 5.74 14.27
CA SER A 195 -23.83 5.70 13.48
C SER A 195 -23.26 7.10 13.24
N GLN A 196 -24.09 8.11 12.93
CA GLN A 196 -23.62 9.49 12.73
C GLN A 196 -23.14 10.13 14.05
N ALA A 197 -23.85 9.92 15.17
CA ALA A 197 -23.43 10.42 16.47
C ALA A 197 -22.13 9.77 16.96
N LEU A 198 -21.90 8.50 16.61
CA LEU A 198 -20.68 7.75 16.87
C LEU A 198 -19.48 8.33 16.12
N LEU A 199 -19.65 8.58 14.82
CA LEU A 199 -18.59 9.11 13.96
C LEU A 199 -18.08 10.48 14.44
N GLN A 200 -18.96 11.35 14.98
CA GLN A 200 -18.59 12.66 15.50
C GLN A 200 -17.69 12.59 16.75
N ASN A 201 -17.74 11.50 17.51
CA ASN A 201 -16.94 11.28 18.71
C ASN A 201 -15.84 10.25 18.51
N THR A 202 -15.57 9.86 17.26
CA THR A 202 -14.56 8.89 16.90
C THR A 202 -13.35 9.58 16.29
N THR A 203 -12.18 9.19 16.73
CA THR A 203 -10.90 9.68 16.19
C THR A 203 -10.05 8.51 15.72
N LEU A 204 -9.10 8.82 14.85
CA LEU A 204 -8.03 7.92 14.44
C LEU A 204 -6.78 8.26 15.24
N GLU A 205 -6.32 7.33 16.05
CA GLU A 205 -5.09 7.45 16.81
C GLU A 205 -3.97 6.69 16.09
N TYR A 206 -2.88 7.40 15.79
CA TYR A 206 -1.69 6.83 15.19
C TYR A 206 -0.67 6.52 16.28
N THR A 207 -0.28 5.25 16.39
CA THR A 207 0.58 4.76 17.46
C THR A 207 1.72 3.93 16.89
N LEU A 208 2.89 4.00 17.52
CA LEU A 208 3.96 3.04 17.30
C LEU A 208 3.76 1.85 18.24
N ALA A 209 3.77 0.64 17.68
CA ALA A 209 3.55 -0.59 18.41
C ALA A 209 4.66 -1.60 18.18
N ASP A 210 4.82 -2.47 19.14
CA ASP A 210 5.70 -3.62 19.03
C ASP A 210 5.16 -4.62 17.99
N PRO A 211 5.92 -4.99 16.95
CA PRO A 211 5.40 -5.84 15.89
C PRO A 211 5.20 -7.30 16.31
N ALA A 212 5.86 -7.78 17.36
CA ALA A 212 5.70 -9.13 17.84
C ALA A 212 4.46 -9.31 18.71
N THR A 213 4.16 -8.30 19.54
CA THR A 213 3.13 -8.38 20.58
C THR A 213 1.90 -7.50 20.30
N GLY A 214 2.01 -6.55 19.36
CA GLY A 214 1.00 -5.51 19.14
C GLY A 214 0.94 -4.47 20.26
N ALA A 215 1.80 -4.53 21.27
CA ALA A 215 1.78 -3.60 22.40
C ALA A 215 2.14 -2.19 21.94
N VAL A 216 1.28 -1.22 22.27
CA VAL A 216 1.52 0.19 21.96
C VAL A 216 2.72 0.70 22.76
N ARG A 217 3.75 1.18 22.06
CA ARG A 217 4.95 1.80 22.65
C ARG A 217 4.77 3.32 22.84
N GLN A 218 4.10 3.97 21.87
CA GLN A 218 3.94 5.42 21.86
C GLN A 218 2.70 5.81 21.06
N THR A 219 1.89 6.74 21.58
CA THR A 219 0.89 7.46 20.77
C THR A 219 1.59 8.68 20.15
N CYS A 220 1.53 8.77 18.81
CA CYS A 220 2.17 9.85 18.07
C CYS A 220 1.25 11.06 17.92
N PHE A 221 0.03 10.82 17.38
CA PHE A 221 -0.96 11.88 17.13
C PHE A 221 -2.34 11.29 16.89
N THR A 222 -3.34 12.17 16.87
CA THR A 222 -4.72 11.81 16.52
C THR A 222 -5.18 12.64 15.33
N LEU A 223 -6.01 12.05 14.46
CA LEU A 223 -6.72 12.71 13.37
C LEU A 223 -8.23 12.48 13.55
N PRO A 224 -9.08 13.35 12.98
CA PRO A 224 -10.50 13.06 12.86
C PRO A 224 -10.74 11.76 12.10
N TYR A 225 -11.92 11.17 12.28
CA TYR A 225 -12.31 9.99 11.52
C TYR A 225 -12.32 10.30 10.00
N ASP A 226 -12.04 9.30 9.18
CA ASP A 226 -11.77 9.44 7.74
C ASP A 226 -13.04 9.49 6.85
N ILE A 227 -14.14 9.95 7.41
CA ILE A 227 -15.40 10.23 6.70
C ILE A 227 -15.78 11.67 6.98
N PRO A 228 -16.09 12.49 5.95
CA PRO A 228 -16.57 13.84 6.17
C PRO A 228 -17.91 13.80 6.90
N GLN A 229 -18.09 14.67 7.89
CA GLN A 229 -19.27 14.71 8.74
C GLN A 229 -19.48 16.10 9.33
N PRO A 230 -20.69 16.43 9.83
CA PRO A 230 -20.94 17.70 10.48
C PRO A 230 -19.93 17.99 11.61
N GLY A 231 -19.25 19.13 11.51
CA GLY A 231 -18.19 19.52 12.45
C GLY A 231 -16.79 19.00 12.13
N ASN A 232 -16.66 18.09 11.17
CA ASN A 232 -15.37 17.67 10.62
C ASN A 232 -15.47 17.41 9.12
N LEU A 233 -15.07 18.39 8.33
CA LEU A 233 -15.12 18.35 6.86
C LEU A 233 -13.77 18.04 6.22
N THR A 234 -12.75 17.66 7.03
CA THR A 234 -11.42 17.31 6.53
C THR A 234 -11.15 15.82 6.70
N VAL A 235 -10.83 15.16 5.61
CA VAL A 235 -10.45 13.74 5.56
C VAL A 235 -8.95 13.63 5.27
N TYR A 236 -8.28 12.73 5.99
CA TYR A 236 -6.85 12.53 5.85
C TYR A 236 -6.54 11.16 5.25
N THR A 237 -5.76 11.15 4.17
CA THR A 237 -5.26 9.94 3.50
C THR A 237 -3.75 9.85 3.68
N TYR A 238 -3.26 8.74 4.21
CA TYR A 238 -1.83 8.49 4.36
C TYR A 238 -1.16 8.35 2.99
N LEU A 239 -0.03 9.04 2.80
CA LEU A 239 0.76 9.02 1.56
C LEU A 239 2.09 8.29 1.70
N GLY A 240 2.61 8.15 2.93
CA GLY A 240 3.90 7.52 3.21
C GLY A 240 4.68 8.26 4.29
N LYS A 241 5.92 7.84 4.52
CA LYS A 241 6.84 8.43 5.51
C LYS A 241 8.15 8.88 4.87
N CYS A 242 8.88 9.73 5.57
CA CYS A 242 10.29 10.01 5.34
C CYS A 242 10.97 10.21 6.70
N GLY A 243 11.83 9.28 7.09
CA GLY A 243 12.38 9.22 8.44
C GLY A 243 11.29 9.09 9.50
N SER A 244 11.20 10.08 10.40
CA SER A 244 10.19 10.15 11.46
C SER A 244 8.97 11.00 11.12
N ASP A 245 8.86 11.49 9.91
CA ASP A 245 7.76 12.33 9.44
C ASP A 245 6.79 11.53 8.57
N PHE A 246 5.50 11.71 8.79
CA PHE A 246 4.39 11.10 8.05
C PHE A 246 3.71 12.14 7.18
N TYR A 247 3.37 11.75 5.95
CA TYR A 247 2.72 12.61 4.97
C TYR A 247 1.27 12.19 4.78
N PHE A 248 0.38 13.18 4.82
CA PHE A 248 -1.05 12.98 4.61
C PHE A 248 -1.57 13.94 3.56
N ARG A 249 -2.43 13.45 2.69
CA ARG A 249 -3.32 14.30 1.91
C ARG A 249 -4.49 14.69 2.82
N ALA A 250 -4.77 15.97 2.91
CA ALA A 250 -5.92 16.53 3.61
C ALA A 250 -6.95 17.00 2.58
N ASP A 251 -8.06 16.30 2.49
CA ASP A 251 -9.19 16.58 1.61
C ASP A 251 -10.21 17.42 2.37
N GLN A 252 -10.35 18.69 2.02
CA GLN A 252 -11.35 19.58 2.61
C GLN A 252 -12.65 19.50 1.82
N CYS A 253 -13.75 19.12 2.47
CA CYS A 253 -15.10 19.08 1.90
C CYS A 253 -15.92 20.28 2.37
N ASP A 254 -17.00 20.58 1.64
CA ASP A 254 -18.04 21.52 2.04
C ASP A 254 -19.14 20.83 2.87
N ASP A 255 -20.19 21.59 3.22
CA ASP A 255 -21.34 21.10 4.00
C ASP A 255 -22.20 20.07 3.24
N GLU A 256 -22.01 19.92 1.93
CA GLU A 256 -22.61 18.89 1.09
C GLU A 256 -21.70 17.69 0.88
N TYR A 257 -20.54 17.68 1.56
CA TYR A 257 -19.48 16.67 1.50
C TYR A 257 -18.78 16.59 0.13
N ALA A 258 -18.91 17.61 -0.69
CA ALA A 258 -18.16 17.73 -1.93
C ALA A 258 -16.75 18.25 -1.67
N LEU A 259 -15.76 17.70 -2.38
CA LEU A 259 -14.36 18.11 -2.25
C LEU A 259 -14.18 19.56 -2.74
N VAL A 260 -13.66 20.42 -1.86
CA VAL A 260 -13.41 21.86 -2.15
C VAL A 260 -11.93 22.13 -2.41
N SER A 261 -11.05 21.52 -1.62
CA SER A 261 -9.61 21.71 -1.76
C SER A 261 -8.84 20.53 -1.18
N GLN A 262 -7.60 20.40 -1.62
CA GLN A 262 -6.66 19.42 -1.09
C GLN A 262 -5.38 20.13 -0.66
N SER A 263 -4.76 19.64 0.40
CA SER A 263 -3.42 20.06 0.85
C SER A 263 -2.61 18.87 1.31
N VAL A 264 -1.32 19.08 1.52
CA VAL A 264 -0.44 18.06 2.10
C VAL A 264 0.03 18.50 3.47
N LEU A 265 -0.19 17.64 4.44
CA LEU A 265 0.20 17.81 5.83
C LEU A 265 1.34 16.85 6.17
N ARG A 266 2.39 17.37 6.78
CA ARG A 266 3.46 16.59 7.39
C ARG A 266 3.24 16.55 8.91
N ILE A 267 3.32 15.36 9.51
CA ILE A 267 3.14 15.15 10.95
C ILE A 267 4.33 14.34 11.47
N GLY A 268 5.05 14.88 12.43
CA GLY A 268 6.13 14.17 13.11
C GLY A 268 5.62 13.13 14.12
N THR A 269 6.48 12.20 14.52
CA THR A 269 6.17 11.24 15.59
C THR A 269 5.88 11.89 16.94
N ASP A 270 6.26 13.14 17.12
CA ASP A 270 5.96 13.98 18.30
C ASP A 270 4.61 14.72 18.19
N GLY A 271 3.86 14.50 17.09
CA GLY A 271 2.60 15.15 16.81
C GLY A 271 2.71 16.57 16.23
N THR A 272 3.93 17.08 15.99
CA THR A 272 4.13 18.38 15.33
C THR A 272 3.58 18.35 13.92
N ARG A 273 2.69 19.31 13.60
CA ARG A 273 2.01 19.40 12.30
C ARG A 273 2.55 20.56 11.49
N THR A 274 2.82 20.32 10.23
CA THR A 274 3.26 21.33 9.26
C THR A 274 2.44 21.20 7.99
N ASP A 275 1.69 22.25 7.64
CA ASP A 275 1.09 22.37 6.31
C ASP A 275 2.22 22.75 5.34
N LEU A 276 2.40 21.94 4.30
CA LEU A 276 3.46 22.17 3.31
C LEU A 276 3.13 23.27 2.29
N GLY A 277 1.96 23.93 2.43
CA GLY A 277 1.54 25.00 1.53
C GLY A 277 1.18 24.51 0.11
N ILE A 278 1.12 23.21 -0.10
CA ILE A 278 0.73 22.59 -1.37
C ILE A 278 -0.79 22.46 -1.37
N THR A 279 -1.50 23.58 -1.61
CA THR A 279 -2.97 23.59 -1.62
C THR A 279 -3.48 23.67 -3.04
N LYS A 280 -4.42 22.81 -3.40
CA LYS A 280 -5.03 22.74 -4.73
C LYS A 280 -6.55 22.72 -4.66
N THR A 281 -7.16 23.25 -5.69
CA THR A 281 -8.60 23.16 -5.95
C THR A 281 -8.94 21.85 -6.67
N PRO A 282 -10.23 21.45 -6.74
CA PRO A 282 -10.66 20.20 -7.37
C PRO A 282 -10.20 19.97 -8.81
N ASP A 283 -9.83 21.04 -9.54
CA ASP A 283 -9.29 20.94 -10.90
C ASP A 283 -7.88 20.32 -10.96
N TYR A 284 -7.23 20.14 -9.81
CA TYR A 284 -5.89 19.57 -9.66
C TYR A 284 -5.95 18.28 -8.83
N LEU A 285 -6.79 17.35 -9.26
CA LEU A 285 -6.97 16.09 -8.55
C LEU A 285 -5.74 15.20 -8.67
N ASP A 286 -5.48 14.48 -7.60
CA ASP A 286 -4.49 13.44 -7.36
C ASP A 286 -3.14 13.93 -6.86
N TYR A 287 -3.04 13.99 -5.51
CA TYR A 287 -1.75 13.92 -4.86
C TYR A 287 -1.32 12.46 -4.78
N CYS A 288 -0.11 12.21 -5.25
CA CYS A 288 0.55 10.94 -4.99
C CYS A 288 1.96 11.18 -4.44
N ALA A 289 2.45 10.23 -3.68
CA ALA A 289 3.84 10.19 -3.27
C ALA A 289 4.64 9.32 -4.25
N VAL A 290 5.83 9.77 -4.61
CA VAL A 290 6.84 8.94 -5.28
C VAL A 290 7.78 8.43 -4.20
N LEU A 291 7.79 7.12 -4.03
CA LEU A 291 8.62 6.46 -3.03
C LEU A 291 9.96 6.03 -3.64
N GLN A 292 11.00 6.02 -2.80
CA GLN A 292 12.22 5.28 -3.04
C GLN A 292 12.41 4.30 -1.89
N GLY A 293 12.35 3.01 -2.18
CA GLY A 293 12.16 2.02 -1.13
C GLY A 293 10.81 2.22 -0.46
N ASP A 294 10.81 2.47 0.84
CA ASP A 294 9.62 2.74 1.67
C ASP A 294 9.48 4.22 2.08
N GLU A 295 10.33 5.11 1.54
CA GLU A 295 10.33 6.53 1.91
C GLU A 295 9.82 7.44 0.79
N VAL A 296 9.04 8.43 1.17
CA VAL A 296 8.60 9.52 0.28
C VAL A 296 9.81 10.33 -0.17
N ARG A 297 9.98 10.46 -1.47
CA ARG A 297 10.99 11.34 -2.09
C ARG A 297 10.37 12.57 -2.69
N TRP A 298 9.26 12.40 -3.39
CA TRP A 298 8.54 13.50 -4.00
C TRP A 298 7.06 13.43 -3.71
N LEU A 299 6.44 14.60 -3.73
CA LEU A 299 4.99 14.74 -3.71
C LEU A 299 4.58 15.32 -5.07
N LEU A 300 3.64 14.68 -5.75
CA LEU A 300 3.15 15.09 -7.05
C LEU A 300 1.71 15.54 -6.97
N THR A 301 1.38 16.62 -7.70
CA THR A 301 0.00 16.99 -8.01
C THR A 301 -0.21 16.97 -9.51
N ARG A 302 -1.33 16.45 -9.96
CA ARG A 302 -1.72 16.51 -11.36
C ARG A 302 -2.64 17.70 -11.57
N GLY A 303 -2.22 18.66 -12.41
CA GLY A 303 -3.02 19.80 -12.81
C GLY A 303 -3.87 19.54 -14.05
N PRO A 304 -4.74 20.52 -14.43
CA PRO A 304 -5.41 20.50 -15.71
C PRO A 304 -4.39 20.40 -16.85
N ASP A 305 -4.79 19.86 -17.97
CA ASP A 305 -3.93 19.62 -19.15
C ASP A 305 -2.81 18.59 -18.94
N GLY A 306 -2.88 17.77 -17.87
CA GLY A 306 -1.89 16.74 -17.57
C GLY A 306 -0.53 17.28 -17.13
N ILE A 307 -0.51 18.49 -16.55
CA ILE A 307 0.69 19.07 -15.95
C ILE A 307 0.89 18.50 -14.55
N TYR A 308 2.08 18.01 -14.28
CA TYR A 308 2.52 17.59 -12.93
C TYR A 308 3.34 18.69 -12.30
N LEU A 309 3.01 19.06 -11.06
CA LEU A 309 3.85 19.87 -10.21
C LEU A 309 4.52 18.92 -9.21
N ILE A 310 5.83 19.05 -9.06
CA ILE A 310 6.67 18.14 -8.30
C ILE A 310 7.27 18.91 -7.14
N TYR A 311 7.10 18.37 -5.93
CA TYR A 311 7.56 18.99 -4.69
C TYR A 311 8.50 18.06 -3.95
N ASP A 312 9.46 18.64 -3.24
CA ASP A 312 10.26 17.90 -2.27
C ASP A 312 9.45 17.62 -0.97
N THR A 313 10.06 16.90 -0.05
CA THR A 313 9.48 16.56 1.25
C THR A 313 9.30 17.75 2.20
N GLN A 314 9.80 18.94 1.82
CA GLN A 314 9.58 20.20 2.55
C GLN A 314 8.49 21.07 1.92
N GLY A 315 7.89 20.62 0.80
CA GLY A 315 6.86 21.35 0.09
C GLY A 315 7.37 22.37 -0.92
N HIS A 316 8.67 22.42 -1.20
CA HIS A 316 9.20 23.31 -2.23
C HIS A 316 8.98 22.69 -3.61
N GLU A 317 8.47 23.47 -4.56
CA GLU A 317 8.37 23.05 -5.95
C GLU A 317 9.78 22.89 -6.53
N ILE A 318 10.10 21.68 -6.98
CA ILE A 318 11.42 21.30 -7.53
C ILE A 318 11.38 21.04 -9.03
N GLY A 319 10.18 20.92 -9.62
CA GLY A 319 10.07 20.68 -11.04
C GLY A 319 8.64 20.66 -11.54
N ARG A 320 8.53 20.63 -12.87
CA ARG A 320 7.25 20.50 -13.57
C ARG A 320 7.42 19.58 -14.77
N ASN A 321 6.43 18.74 -14.99
CA ASN A 321 6.36 17.95 -16.21
C ASN A 321 4.98 18.02 -16.82
N LYS A 322 4.88 17.71 -18.10
CA LYS A 322 3.62 17.64 -18.82
C LYS A 322 3.52 16.32 -19.55
N ARG A 323 2.40 15.65 -19.39
CA ARG A 323 2.11 14.43 -20.15
C ARG A 323 2.28 14.69 -21.64
N PRO A 324 3.14 13.93 -22.35
CA PRO A 324 3.30 14.05 -23.79
C PRO A 324 1.97 13.86 -24.54
N ALA A 325 1.81 14.57 -25.66
CA ALA A 325 0.65 14.41 -26.50
C ALA A 325 0.56 12.99 -27.06
N GLY A 326 -0.63 12.40 -27.01
CA GLY A 326 -0.87 11.04 -27.49
C GLY A 326 -0.68 9.93 -26.46
N LEU A 327 -0.19 10.25 -25.26
CA LEU A 327 -0.20 9.31 -24.13
C LEU A 327 -1.45 9.50 -23.27
N ASP A 328 -2.06 8.42 -22.87
CA ASP A 328 -3.21 8.39 -21.94
C ASP A 328 -2.76 8.37 -20.47
N ALA A 329 -1.54 7.87 -20.19
CA ALA A 329 -0.88 7.95 -18.90
C ALA A 329 0.58 8.41 -19.06
N PHE A 330 1.14 9.08 -18.03
CA PHE A 330 2.55 9.45 -17.95
C PHE A 330 2.84 9.90 -16.52
N PHE A 331 3.11 8.97 -15.61
CA PHE A 331 3.38 9.30 -14.22
C PHE A 331 4.36 8.30 -13.58
N PRO A 332 5.19 8.76 -12.61
CA PRO A 332 6.11 7.89 -11.89
C PRO A 332 5.33 7.01 -10.88
N LEU A 333 5.72 5.75 -10.82
CA LEU A 333 5.30 4.80 -9.79
C LEU A 333 6.21 4.87 -8.56
N CYS A 334 7.52 4.83 -8.81
CA CYS A 334 8.53 4.92 -7.78
C CYS A 334 9.86 5.42 -8.35
N MET A 335 10.76 5.80 -7.43
CA MET A 335 12.16 6.05 -7.73
C MET A 335 12.97 4.79 -7.44
N LEU A 336 13.79 4.39 -8.39
CA LEU A 336 14.70 3.26 -8.28
C LEU A 336 15.94 3.64 -7.44
N ASP A 337 16.69 2.66 -6.96
CA ASP A 337 17.91 2.90 -6.15
C ASP A 337 18.99 3.68 -6.90
N ASP A 338 19.02 3.57 -8.22
CA ASP A 338 19.96 4.29 -9.08
C ASP A 338 19.50 5.70 -9.47
N GLY A 339 18.39 6.18 -8.90
CA GLY A 339 17.84 7.52 -9.13
C GLY A 339 16.99 7.67 -10.39
N ARG A 340 16.76 6.59 -11.15
CA ARG A 340 15.78 6.60 -12.24
C ARG A 340 14.36 6.41 -11.72
N LEU A 341 13.39 6.73 -12.56
CA LEU A 341 11.97 6.54 -12.28
C LEU A 341 11.44 5.30 -13.01
N LEU A 342 10.66 4.50 -12.32
CA LEU A 342 9.75 3.55 -12.94
C LEU A 342 8.44 4.28 -13.22
N MET A 343 8.00 4.25 -14.48
CA MET A 343 6.88 5.05 -14.98
C MET A 343 5.77 4.17 -15.52
N VAL A 344 4.52 4.64 -15.43
CA VAL A 344 3.45 4.24 -16.35
C VAL A 344 3.39 5.28 -17.47
N VAL A 345 3.47 4.83 -18.73
CA VAL A 345 3.49 5.69 -19.91
C VAL A 345 2.27 5.50 -20.82
N GLY A 346 1.30 4.75 -20.39
CA GLY A 346 0.06 4.49 -21.11
C GLY A 346 -0.58 3.17 -20.69
N TYR A 347 -1.66 2.85 -21.39
CA TYR A 347 -2.34 1.56 -21.27
C TYR A 347 -2.48 0.96 -22.67
N ASP A 348 -2.39 -0.35 -22.74
CA ASP A 348 -2.68 -1.09 -23.96
C ASP A 348 -4.15 -1.51 -23.95
N TRP A 349 -4.98 -0.71 -24.62
CA TRP A 349 -6.43 -0.91 -24.70
C TRP A 349 -6.82 -2.03 -25.65
N GLU A 350 -5.90 -2.48 -26.51
CA GLU A 350 -6.12 -3.60 -27.43
C GLU A 350 -5.86 -4.95 -26.73
N HIS A 351 -5.02 -4.93 -25.67
CA HIS A 351 -4.66 -6.10 -24.87
C HIS A 351 -4.98 -5.83 -23.39
N ASP A 352 -6.29 -5.78 -23.05
CA ASP A 352 -6.84 -5.81 -21.69
C ASP A 352 -6.49 -4.64 -20.76
N SER A 353 -6.20 -3.49 -21.34
CA SER A 353 -5.82 -2.29 -20.56
C SER A 353 -4.56 -2.48 -19.70
N ALA A 354 -3.68 -3.38 -20.09
CA ALA A 354 -2.42 -3.60 -19.39
C ALA A 354 -1.59 -2.30 -19.34
N ALA A 355 -1.05 -1.97 -18.16
CA ALA A 355 -0.23 -0.78 -18.03
C ALA A 355 1.09 -0.95 -18.81
N ARG A 356 1.47 0.09 -19.55
CA ARG A 356 2.74 0.18 -20.26
C ARG A 356 3.76 0.84 -19.35
N TYR A 357 4.83 0.14 -19.07
CA TYR A 357 5.87 0.57 -18.13
C TYR A 357 7.09 1.09 -18.89
N ALA A 358 7.78 2.05 -18.27
CA ALA A 358 9.01 2.60 -18.79
C ALA A 358 9.99 3.00 -17.68
N VAL A 359 11.24 3.18 -18.04
CA VAL A 359 12.27 3.77 -17.18
C VAL A 359 12.68 5.12 -17.73
N MET A 360 12.74 6.12 -16.85
CA MET A 360 13.11 7.49 -17.19
C MET A 360 14.12 8.04 -16.19
N ASP A 361 14.99 8.90 -16.63
CA ASP A 361 15.88 9.66 -15.75
C ASP A 361 15.07 10.66 -14.91
N ALA A 362 15.37 10.75 -13.60
CA ALA A 362 14.62 11.62 -12.70
C ALA A 362 14.84 13.10 -13.00
N ASP A 363 16.07 13.50 -13.36
CA ASP A 363 16.36 14.90 -13.72
C ASP A 363 15.67 15.28 -15.03
N GLU A 364 15.61 14.35 -15.99
CA GLU A 364 14.85 14.54 -17.23
C GLU A 364 13.37 14.80 -16.93
N PHE A 365 12.76 14.00 -16.01
CA PHE A 365 11.38 14.20 -15.60
C PHE A 365 11.16 15.54 -14.88
N LEU A 366 12.03 15.92 -13.94
CA LEU A 366 11.95 17.19 -13.21
C LEU A 366 12.04 18.42 -14.13
N ASN A 367 12.81 18.32 -15.22
CA ASN A 367 13.00 19.39 -16.18
C ASN A 367 11.97 19.41 -17.31
N GLY A 368 10.90 18.62 -17.21
CA GLY A 368 9.81 18.60 -18.19
C GLY A 368 10.12 17.80 -19.45
N GLY A 369 11.16 16.96 -19.42
CA GLY A 369 11.49 16.07 -20.51
C GLY A 369 10.53 14.89 -20.65
N SER A 370 10.63 14.19 -21.77
CA SER A 370 9.80 13.03 -22.09
C SER A 370 10.57 11.87 -22.72
N SER A 371 11.87 11.85 -22.51
CA SER A 371 12.73 10.78 -23.02
C SER A 371 12.70 9.60 -22.03
N TYR A 372 12.09 8.50 -22.42
CA TYR A 372 11.99 7.29 -21.62
C TYR A 372 12.30 6.04 -22.44
N ARG A 373 12.65 4.96 -21.78
CA ARG A 373 12.80 3.64 -22.38
C ARG A 373 11.67 2.74 -21.93
N GLU A 374 10.79 2.39 -22.86
CA GLU A 374 9.66 1.51 -22.61
C GLU A 374 10.11 0.06 -22.43
N MET A 375 9.43 -0.66 -21.54
CA MET A 375 9.56 -2.10 -21.35
C MET A 375 8.61 -2.80 -22.31
N MET A 376 9.17 -3.63 -23.19
CA MET A 376 8.38 -4.36 -24.18
C MET A 376 8.09 -5.77 -23.64
N PHE A 377 6.84 -6.03 -23.28
CA PHE A 377 6.37 -7.39 -22.99
C PHE A 377 6.05 -8.06 -24.31
N VAL A 378 6.90 -8.96 -24.75
CA VAL A 378 6.74 -9.67 -26.03
C VAL A 378 6.00 -10.97 -25.73
N GLU A 379 4.88 -11.21 -26.40
CA GLU A 379 4.18 -12.49 -26.44
C GLU A 379 5.00 -13.60 -27.08
#